data_2f6bd8cb0b3ac1eb34f9494dd18ddb25
#
_entry.id   2f6bd8cb0b3ac1eb34f9494dd18ddb25
#
_cell.length_a   1.000
_cell.length_b   1.000
_cell.length_c   1.000
_cell.angle_alpha   90.00
_cell.angle_beta   90.00
_cell.angle_gamma   90.00
#
_symmetry.space_group_name_H-M   'P 1'
#
loop_
_entity.id
_entity.type
_entity.pdbx_description
1 polymer ?
#
loop_
_entity_poly.entity_id
_entity_poly.type
_entity_poly.pdbx_seq_one_letter_code
_entity_poly.pdbx_strand_id
1 'polypeptide(L)'
;MRISSLTLGLVDTNTYFIENDKAVILIDPSGESEKIIKKLNQINKPLKAILLTHAHFDHIGEVDDIVDRFDVPVYMHEAEFDFLKDPVKNGADKFKQYGLPIITSKVTPEKLNEGSTEIEGFKFNVLHTPGHSPGSLTYVFDEFAVVGDTLFNNGIGRTDLYKGDYETLVDSIQDKIFELEGDLPLFPGHGPYTTVDDEQLNPFLHG
;
A
#
# COMPACT_ATOMS: atom_id res chain seq x y z
N MET A 1 9.32 -13.86 -7.98
CA MET A 1 7.91 -13.41 -8.24
C MET A 1 7.89 -12.36 -9.33
N ARG A 2 6.71 -11.97 -9.85
CA ARG A 2 6.61 -10.87 -10.83
C ARG A 2 5.70 -9.79 -10.27
N ILE A 3 6.10 -8.52 -10.40
CA ILE A 3 5.31 -7.35 -10.04
C ILE A 3 4.91 -6.58 -11.30
N SER A 4 3.69 -6.08 -11.33
CA SER A 4 3.22 -5.10 -12.31
C SER A 4 2.23 -4.14 -11.65
N SER A 5 2.06 -2.95 -12.21
CA SER A 5 1.19 -1.92 -11.63
C SER A 5 0.24 -1.30 -12.64
N LEU A 6 -0.78 -0.65 -12.12
CA LEU A 6 -1.58 0.38 -12.77
C LEU A 6 -1.59 1.60 -11.87
N THR A 7 -1.39 2.79 -12.43
CA THR A 7 -1.58 4.04 -11.71
C THR A 7 -3.01 4.50 -11.94
N LEU A 8 -3.80 4.60 -10.87
CA LEU A 8 -5.27 4.72 -10.91
C LEU A 8 -5.77 5.76 -9.91
N GLY A 9 -7.06 6.08 -10.03
CA GLY A 9 -7.76 6.93 -9.09
C GLY A 9 -7.46 8.42 -9.24
N LEU A 10 -7.96 9.20 -8.31
CA LEU A 10 -8.03 10.66 -8.38
C LEU A 10 -6.69 11.36 -8.08
N VAL A 11 -5.76 10.64 -7.47
CA VAL A 11 -4.45 11.16 -7.04
C VAL A 11 -3.27 10.30 -7.52
N ASP A 12 -3.50 9.54 -8.61
CA ASP A 12 -2.48 8.74 -9.30
C ASP A 12 -1.80 7.72 -8.38
N THR A 13 -2.59 6.94 -7.64
CA THR A 13 -2.10 5.90 -6.73
C THR A 13 -1.75 4.61 -7.49
N ASN A 14 -0.65 4.00 -7.13
CA ASN A 14 -0.18 2.74 -7.72
C ASN A 14 -0.88 1.53 -7.10
N THR A 15 -1.67 0.83 -7.90
CA THR A 15 -2.21 -0.49 -7.56
C THR A 15 -1.29 -1.57 -8.09
N TYR A 16 -0.81 -2.48 -7.23
CA TYR A 16 0.17 -3.51 -7.61
C TYR A 16 -0.46 -4.89 -7.71
N PHE A 17 -0.01 -5.65 -8.71
CA PHE A 17 -0.35 -7.05 -8.98
C PHE A 17 0.90 -7.89 -8.77
N ILE A 18 0.92 -8.70 -7.72
CA ILE A 18 2.03 -9.60 -7.42
C ILE A 18 1.63 -11.00 -7.87
N GLU A 19 2.42 -11.57 -8.76
CA GLU A 19 2.13 -12.86 -9.37
C GLU A 19 3.17 -13.91 -8.98
N ASN A 20 2.71 -15.10 -8.63
CA ASN A 20 3.49 -16.32 -8.68
C ASN A 20 3.03 -17.19 -9.86
N ASP A 21 3.50 -18.43 -9.97
CA ASP A 21 3.13 -19.32 -11.08
C ASP A 21 1.64 -19.67 -11.12
N LYS A 22 0.92 -19.57 -9.99
CA LYS A 22 -0.44 -20.12 -9.83
C LYS A 22 -1.50 -19.06 -9.54
N ALA A 23 -1.13 -17.91 -8.99
CA ALA A 23 -2.08 -16.97 -8.43
C ALA A 23 -1.59 -15.51 -8.51
N VAL A 24 -2.47 -14.59 -8.10
CA VAL A 24 -2.20 -13.14 -7.94
C VAL A 24 -2.63 -12.73 -6.53
N ILE A 25 -1.87 -11.83 -5.91
CA ILE A 25 -2.34 -10.96 -4.84
C ILE A 25 -2.35 -9.51 -5.34
N LEU A 26 -3.30 -8.72 -4.86
CA LEU A 26 -3.49 -7.34 -5.23
C LEU A 26 -3.11 -6.45 -4.04
N ILE A 27 -2.37 -5.37 -4.29
CA ILE A 27 -2.01 -4.39 -3.26
C ILE A 27 -2.62 -3.06 -3.63
N ASP A 28 -3.30 -2.42 -2.68
CA ASP A 28 -3.91 -1.09 -2.75
C ASP A 28 -4.79 -0.88 -4.00
N PRO A 29 -5.97 -1.50 -4.09
CA PRO A 29 -6.91 -1.27 -5.19
C PRO A 29 -7.53 0.12 -5.10
N SER A 30 -6.87 1.09 -5.71
CA SER A 30 -7.02 2.53 -5.50
C SER A 30 -8.22 3.15 -6.24
N GLY A 31 -8.46 2.75 -7.47
CA GLY A 31 -9.50 3.34 -8.31
C GLY A 31 -9.77 2.54 -9.58
N GLU A 32 -10.88 2.86 -10.27
CA GLU A 32 -11.20 2.32 -11.59
C GLU A 32 -11.26 0.78 -11.63
N SER A 33 -12.14 0.18 -10.80
CA SER A 33 -12.28 -1.29 -10.64
C SER A 33 -12.34 -2.06 -11.95
N GLU A 34 -12.96 -1.51 -13.00
CA GLU A 34 -13.01 -2.14 -14.32
C GLU A 34 -11.61 -2.35 -14.94
N LYS A 35 -10.69 -1.40 -14.74
CA LYS A 35 -9.30 -1.54 -15.24
C LYS A 35 -8.55 -2.62 -14.44
N ILE A 36 -8.75 -2.67 -13.13
CA ILE A 36 -8.16 -3.70 -12.25
C ILE A 36 -8.67 -5.08 -12.69
N ILE A 37 -10.00 -5.25 -12.84
CA ILE A 37 -10.63 -6.49 -13.26
C ILE A 37 -10.15 -6.91 -14.66
N LYS A 38 -10.04 -5.97 -15.59
CA LYS A 38 -9.50 -6.25 -16.92
C LYS A 38 -8.06 -6.76 -16.85
N LYS A 39 -7.22 -6.16 -16.02
CA LYS A 39 -5.82 -6.58 -15.82
C LYS A 39 -5.75 -7.98 -15.19
N LEU A 40 -6.56 -8.27 -14.15
CA LEU A 40 -6.66 -9.60 -13.54
C LEU A 40 -7.09 -10.66 -14.56
N ASN A 41 -8.08 -10.36 -15.41
CA ASN A 41 -8.50 -11.25 -16.48
C ASN A 41 -7.39 -11.51 -17.53
N GLN A 42 -6.56 -10.50 -17.84
CA GLN A 42 -5.41 -10.65 -18.73
C GLN A 42 -4.31 -11.52 -18.12
N ILE A 43 -4.07 -11.39 -16.82
CA ILE A 43 -3.13 -12.25 -16.08
C ILE A 43 -3.63 -13.71 -16.10
N ASN A 44 -4.94 -13.92 -16.10
CA ASN A 44 -5.60 -15.24 -16.18
C ASN A 44 -5.15 -16.21 -15.08
N LYS A 45 -4.99 -15.71 -13.87
CA LYS A 45 -4.72 -16.46 -12.65
C LYS A 45 -5.73 -16.03 -11.56
N PRO A 46 -6.11 -16.92 -10.63
CA PRO A 46 -7.02 -16.54 -9.55
C PRO A 46 -6.40 -15.46 -8.65
N LEU A 47 -7.18 -14.41 -8.35
CA LEU A 47 -6.90 -13.50 -7.25
C LEU A 47 -7.10 -14.26 -5.94
N LYS A 48 -6.19 -14.10 -4.97
CA LYS A 48 -6.22 -14.84 -3.70
C LYS A 48 -6.37 -13.98 -2.47
N ALA A 49 -5.90 -12.74 -2.55
CA ALA A 49 -5.99 -11.80 -1.43
C ALA A 49 -5.80 -10.37 -1.92
N ILE A 50 -6.28 -9.44 -1.10
CA ILE A 50 -5.93 -8.02 -1.17
C ILE A 50 -5.07 -7.71 0.06
N LEU A 51 -3.94 -7.03 -0.15
CA LEU A 51 -3.14 -6.45 0.91
C LEU A 51 -3.28 -4.93 0.85
N LEU A 52 -3.47 -4.27 1.98
CA LEU A 52 -3.45 -2.82 2.07
C LEU A 52 -2.18 -2.37 2.77
N THR A 53 -1.42 -1.49 2.13
CA THR A 53 -0.26 -0.88 2.79
C THR A 53 -0.73 0.00 3.95
N HIS A 54 -1.83 0.72 3.75
CA HIS A 54 -2.52 1.51 4.75
C HIS A 54 -3.94 1.85 4.27
N ALA A 55 -4.75 2.51 5.08
CA ALA A 55 -6.16 2.73 4.78
C ALA A 55 -6.52 4.19 4.44
N HIS A 56 -5.63 4.97 3.81
CA HIS A 56 -6.06 6.23 3.23
C HIS A 56 -6.99 6.00 2.03
N PHE A 57 -7.86 6.97 1.81
CA PHE A 57 -9.01 6.86 0.87
C PHE A 57 -8.61 6.45 -0.54
N ASP A 58 -7.46 6.88 -0.99
CA ASP A 58 -6.95 6.65 -2.34
C ASP A 58 -6.30 5.27 -2.50
N HIS A 59 -6.00 4.55 -1.42
CA HIS A 59 -5.52 3.17 -1.44
C HIS A 59 -6.65 2.13 -1.31
N ILE A 60 -7.83 2.56 -0.86
CA ILE A 60 -8.96 1.67 -0.57
C ILE A 60 -10.15 1.85 -1.53
N GLY A 61 -10.02 2.71 -2.54
CA GLY A 61 -11.15 3.17 -3.37
C GLY A 61 -11.99 2.08 -3.99
N GLU A 62 -11.39 0.97 -4.38
CA GLU A 62 -12.08 -0.14 -5.06
C GLU A 62 -12.05 -1.46 -4.28
N VAL A 63 -11.66 -1.43 -3.01
CA VAL A 63 -11.61 -2.65 -2.17
C VAL A 63 -12.95 -3.37 -2.17
N ASP A 64 -14.04 -2.64 -1.98
CA ASP A 64 -15.39 -3.21 -1.93
C ASP A 64 -15.78 -3.88 -3.25
N ASP A 65 -15.55 -3.23 -4.38
CA ASP A 65 -15.89 -3.76 -5.71
C ASP A 65 -15.09 -5.03 -6.04
N ILE A 66 -13.80 -5.04 -5.67
CA ILE A 66 -12.94 -6.20 -5.90
C ILE A 66 -13.35 -7.36 -4.99
N VAL A 67 -13.65 -7.11 -3.72
CA VAL A 67 -14.15 -8.14 -2.80
C VAL A 67 -15.50 -8.68 -3.25
N ASP A 68 -16.45 -7.80 -3.62
CA ASP A 68 -17.76 -8.21 -4.12
C ASP A 68 -17.66 -9.08 -5.40
N ARG A 69 -16.64 -8.88 -6.22
CA ARG A 69 -16.42 -9.60 -7.48
C ARG A 69 -15.68 -10.92 -7.34
N PHE A 70 -14.69 -11.01 -6.44
CA PHE A 70 -13.76 -12.13 -6.37
C PHE A 70 -13.84 -12.95 -5.08
N ASP A 71 -14.57 -12.45 -4.07
CA ASP A 71 -14.76 -13.10 -2.75
C ASP A 71 -13.41 -13.50 -2.10
N VAL A 72 -12.52 -12.51 -1.95
CA VAL A 72 -11.18 -12.71 -1.40
C VAL A 72 -10.99 -11.95 -0.09
N PRO A 73 -10.14 -12.45 0.83
CA PRO A 73 -9.81 -11.77 2.08
C PRO A 73 -9.00 -10.48 1.82
N VAL A 74 -9.16 -9.53 2.74
CA VAL A 74 -8.40 -8.27 2.78
C VAL A 74 -7.55 -8.27 4.03
N TYR A 75 -6.26 -8.01 3.91
CA TYR A 75 -5.29 -7.98 5.00
C TYR A 75 -4.71 -6.59 5.18
N MET A 76 -4.61 -6.15 6.44
CA MET A 76 -4.00 -4.88 6.80
C MET A 76 -3.63 -4.84 8.29
N HIS A 77 -2.96 -3.77 8.72
CA HIS A 77 -2.66 -3.56 10.13
C HIS A 77 -3.90 -3.14 10.94
N GLU A 78 -4.07 -3.72 12.14
CA GLU A 78 -5.26 -3.49 12.98
C GLU A 78 -5.44 -2.04 13.45
N ALA A 79 -4.36 -1.25 13.51
CA ALA A 79 -4.41 0.16 13.92
C ALA A 79 -5.30 1.04 13.00
N GLU A 80 -5.67 0.54 11.81
CA GLU A 80 -6.45 1.25 10.82
C GLU A 80 -7.75 0.55 10.40
N PHE A 81 -8.19 -0.47 11.11
CA PHE A 81 -9.46 -1.13 10.80
C PHE A 81 -10.65 -0.16 10.79
N ASP A 82 -10.64 0.82 11.67
CA ASP A 82 -11.68 1.83 11.77
C ASP A 82 -11.54 2.95 10.71
N PHE A 83 -10.36 3.12 10.09
CA PHE A 83 -10.14 4.07 8.99
C PHE A 83 -10.99 3.72 7.77
N LEU A 84 -11.20 2.44 7.51
CA LEU A 84 -12.03 1.97 6.38
C LEU A 84 -13.43 2.62 6.35
N LYS A 85 -13.99 2.90 7.52
CA LYS A 85 -15.36 3.43 7.69
C LYS A 85 -15.43 4.89 8.06
N ASP A 86 -14.29 5.50 8.43
CA ASP A 86 -14.25 6.87 8.95
C ASP A 86 -13.50 7.80 7.98
N PRO A 87 -14.22 8.66 7.23
CA PRO A 87 -13.61 9.54 6.23
C PRO A 87 -12.69 10.61 6.83
N VAL A 88 -12.80 10.90 8.12
CA VAL A 88 -11.87 11.81 8.81
C VAL A 88 -10.53 11.10 9.02
N LYS A 89 -10.57 9.84 9.44
CA LYS A 89 -9.36 9.07 9.71
C LYS A 89 -8.63 8.66 8.43
N ASN A 90 -9.38 8.25 7.39
CA ASN A 90 -8.79 7.88 6.11
C ASN A 90 -8.45 9.07 5.21
N GLY A 91 -8.69 10.29 5.66
CA GLY A 91 -8.34 11.51 4.95
C GLY A 91 -9.33 11.98 3.89
N ALA A 92 -10.36 11.22 3.51
CA ALA A 92 -11.32 11.60 2.48
C ALA A 92 -12.04 12.92 2.78
N ASP A 93 -12.39 13.17 4.05
CA ASP A 93 -13.10 14.40 4.45
C ASP A 93 -12.24 15.67 4.19
N LYS A 94 -10.92 15.60 4.40
CA LYS A 94 -10.00 16.72 4.14
C LYS A 94 -10.01 17.14 2.66
N PHE A 95 -10.20 16.21 1.76
CA PHE A 95 -10.17 16.45 0.31
C PHE A 95 -11.54 16.75 -0.29
N LYS A 96 -12.63 16.61 0.46
CA LYS A 96 -13.99 16.97 0.04
C LYS A 96 -14.09 18.41 -0.46
N GLN A 97 -13.37 19.36 0.17
CA GLN A 97 -13.32 20.76 -0.25
C GLN A 97 -12.79 20.96 -1.68
N TYR A 98 -12.06 20.00 -2.22
CA TYR A 98 -11.54 19.99 -3.61
C TYR A 98 -12.46 19.21 -4.56
N GLY A 99 -13.66 18.83 -4.12
CA GLY A 99 -14.65 18.13 -4.94
C GLY A 99 -14.41 16.61 -5.06
N LEU A 100 -13.50 16.04 -4.27
CA LEU A 100 -13.30 14.60 -4.25
C LEU A 100 -14.44 13.89 -3.51
N PRO A 101 -14.85 12.67 -3.93
CA PRO A 101 -15.88 11.92 -3.26
C PRO A 101 -15.43 11.46 -1.87
N ILE A 102 -16.38 11.23 -0.98
CA ILE A 102 -16.11 10.53 0.28
C ILE A 102 -15.99 9.05 -0.01
N ILE A 103 -14.81 8.51 0.21
CA ILE A 103 -14.49 7.10 0.03
C ILE A 103 -14.44 6.43 1.40
N THR A 104 -15.13 5.31 1.54
CA THR A 104 -15.11 4.41 2.69
C THR A 104 -15.29 2.99 2.19
N SER A 105 -14.91 2.00 2.99
CA SER A 105 -15.08 0.59 2.67
C SER A 105 -15.86 -0.13 3.77
N LYS A 106 -16.73 -1.08 3.37
CA LYS A 106 -17.55 -1.91 4.27
C LYS A 106 -16.88 -3.22 4.66
N VAL A 107 -15.74 -3.55 4.04
CA VAL A 107 -15.05 -4.82 4.31
C VAL A 107 -14.66 -4.98 5.77
N THR A 108 -14.55 -6.22 6.20
CA THR A 108 -13.98 -6.59 7.50
C THR A 108 -12.62 -7.22 7.23
N PRO A 109 -11.52 -6.48 7.46
CA PRO A 109 -10.20 -6.97 7.15
C PRO A 109 -9.70 -7.99 8.18
N GLU A 110 -8.76 -8.81 7.75
CA GLU A 110 -7.97 -9.67 8.61
C GLU A 110 -6.69 -8.94 9.04
N LYS A 111 -6.28 -9.19 10.29
CA LYS A 111 -5.08 -8.59 10.85
C LYS A 111 -3.83 -9.19 10.22
N LEU A 112 -2.93 -8.32 9.76
CA LEU A 112 -1.58 -8.67 9.34
C LEU A 112 -0.57 -8.10 10.34
N ASN A 113 0.27 -8.97 10.88
CA ASN A 113 1.30 -8.60 11.83
C ASN A 113 2.66 -8.47 11.15
N GLU A 114 3.56 -7.70 11.76
CA GLU A 114 4.97 -7.64 11.38
C GLU A 114 5.62 -9.03 11.48
N GLY A 115 6.52 -9.33 10.56
CA GLY A 115 7.30 -10.57 10.50
C GLY A 115 7.08 -11.38 9.23
N SER A 116 7.72 -12.54 9.17
CA SER A 116 7.62 -13.46 8.03
C SER A 116 6.23 -14.08 7.93
N THR A 117 5.66 -14.03 6.73
CA THR A 117 4.28 -14.46 6.48
C THR A 117 4.17 -15.25 5.18
N GLU A 118 3.15 -16.10 5.10
CA GLU A 118 2.75 -16.79 3.88
C GLU A 118 1.23 -16.68 3.72
N ILE A 119 0.79 -16.09 2.61
CA ILE A 119 -0.62 -15.99 2.23
C ILE A 119 -0.81 -16.65 0.87
N GLU A 120 -1.59 -17.74 0.80
CA GLU A 120 -1.95 -18.41 -0.45
C GLU A 120 -0.74 -18.77 -1.35
N GLY A 121 0.40 -19.15 -0.74
CA GLY A 121 1.64 -19.51 -1.42
C GLY A 121 2.53 -18.33 -1.80
N PHE A 122 2.20 -17.12 -1.35
CA PHE A 122 3.08 -15.94 -1.43
C PHE A 122 3.82 -15.79 -0.11
N LYS A 123 5.15 -15.91 -0.16
CA LYS A 123 6.03 -15.70 1.00
C LYS A 123 6.64 -14.32 0.94
N PHE A 124 6.55 -13.57 2.02
CA PHE A 124 7.11 -12.24 2.16
C PHE A 124 7.30 -11.89 3.64
N ASN A 125 8.10 -10.85 3.89
CA ASN A 125 8.22 -10.27 5.21
C ASN A 125 7.37 -8.99 5.29
N VAL A 126 6.71 -8.77 6.41
CA VAL A 126 5.92 -7.57 6.69
C VAL A 126 6.70 -6.71 7.66
N LEU A 127 6.95 -5.47 7.30
CA LEU A 127 7.49 -4.46 8.20
C LEU A 127 6.36 -3.49 8.58
N HIS A 128 6.20 -3.21 9.86
CA HIS A 128 5.34 -2.12 10.32
C HIS A 128 6.14 -0.83 10.22
N THR A 129 5.74 0.07 9.32
CA THR A 129 6.44 1.31 8.97
C THR A 129 5.53 2.52 9.21
N PRO A 130 5.13 2.80 10.49
CA PRO A 130 4.24 3.89 10.82
C PRO A 130 4.88 5.26 10.59
N GLY A 131 4.04 6.31 10.60
CA GLY A 131 4.44 7.71 10.52
C GLY A 131 3.67 8.48 9.46
N HIS A 132 3.56 7.99 8.23
CA HIS A 132 2.59 8.50 7.28
C HIS A 132 1.16 8.23 7.79
N SER A 133 0.93 7.03 8.25
CA SER A 133 -0.25 6.61 8.99
C SER A 133 0.12 5.58 10.07
N PRO A 134 -0.72 5.36 11.10
CA PRO A 134 -0.33 4.53 12.24
C PRO A 134 -0.25 3.03 11.94
N GLY A 135 -0.85 2.57 10.87
CA GLY A 135 -0.87 1.17 10.45
C GLY A 135 -0.14 0.90 9.15
N SER A 136 0.69 1.83 8.67
CA SER A 136 1.45 1.65 7.44
C SER A 136 2.30 0.37 7.48
N LEU A 137 2.20 -0.43 6.41
CA LEU A 137 2.95 -1.67 6.22
C LEU A 137 3.79 -1.60 4.95
N THR A 138 5.00 -2.14 5.04
CA THR A 138 5.86 -2.45 3.89
C THR A 138 5.90 -3.96 3.68
N TYR A 139 5.70 -4.40 2.45
CA TYR A 139 5.73 -5.80 2.04
C TYR A 139 7.02 -6.12 1.32
N VAL A 140 7.92 -6.88 1.94
CA VAL A 140 9.25 -7.21 1.41
C VAL A 140 9.22 -8.62 0.83
N PHE A 141 9.37 -8.72 -0.47
CA PHE A 141 9.54 -9.96 -1.23
C PHE A 141 11.04 -10.18 -1.52
N ASP A 142 11.43 -11.36 -2.01
CA ASP A 142 12.84 -11.69 -2.26
C ASP A 142 13.53 -10.72 -3.26
N GLU A 143 12.77 -10.14 -4.19
CA GLU A 143 13.32 -9.37 -5.33
C GLU A 143 12.87 -7.90 -5.34
N PHE A 144 11.99 -7.49 -4.43
CA PHE A 144 11.46 -6.12 -4.34
C PHE A 144 10.69 -5.90 -3.04
N ALA A 145 10.41 -4.64 -2.72
CA ALA A 145 9.46 -4.28 -1.66
C ALA A 145 8.38 -3.32 -2.16
N VAL A 146 7.15 -3.43 -1.61
CA VAL A 146 6.06 -2.46 -1.79
C VAL A 146 5.96 -1.66 -0.51
N VAL A 147 6.27 -0.37 -0.57
CA VAL A 147 6.47 0.49 0.60
C VAL A 147 5.29 1.43 0.91
N GLY A 148 4.23 1.40 0.09
CA GLY A 148 3.11 2.33 0.23
C GLY A 148 3.58 3.78 0.26
N ASP A 149 3.02 4.57 1.16
CA ASP A 149 3.34 5.98 1.32
C ASP A 149 4.42 6.25 2.40
N THR A 150 5.27 5.26 2.66
CA THR A 150 6.39 5.43 3.59
C THR A 150 7.52 6.22 2.92
N LEU A 151 7.96 5.80 1.73
CA LEU A 151 9.09 6.39 0.99
C LEU A 151 8.77 6.47 -0.49
N PHE A 152 9.11 7.58 -1.13
CA PHE A 152 8.94 7.83 -2.57
C PHE A 152 10.28 8.10 -3.23
N ASN A 153 10.32 8.06 -4.55
CA ASN A 153 11.47 8.54 -5.31
C ASN A 153 11.70 10.03 -5.04
N ASN A 154 12.78 10.36 -4.31
CA ASN A 154 13.13 11.69 -3.81
C ASN A 154 12.04 12.34 -2.92
N GLY A 155 11.32 11.56 -2.14
CA GLY A 155 10.28 12.07 -1.26
C GLY A 155 9.90 11.10 -0.15
N ILE A 156 9.08 11.55 0.77
CA ILE A 156 8.49 10.74 1.84
C ILE A 156 6.98 11.01 1.94
N GLY A 157 6.25 10.13 2.58
CA GLY A 157 4.83 10.32 2.85
C GLY A 157 4.57 11.58 3.67
N ARG A 158 3.43 12.24 3.42
CA ARG A 158 2.99 13.35 4.26
C ARG A 158 2.62 12.86 5.66
N THR A 159 2.76 13.72 6.66
CA THR A 159 2.50 13.37 8.06
C THR A 159 1.47 14.30 8.73
N ASP A 160 0.77 15.12 7.94
CA ASP A 160 -0.23 16.08 8.42
C ASP A 160 -1.67 15.56 8.39
N LEU A 161 -1.86 14.27 8.12
CA LEU A 161 -3.14 13.57 8.19
C LEU A 161 -3.36 12.96 9.59
N TYR A 162 -4.50 12.30 9.79
CA TYR A 162 -4.89 11.76 11.09
C TYR A 162 -3.85 10.78 11.64
N LYS A 163 -3.27 11.09 12.80
CA LYS A 163 -2.19 10.34 13.46
C LYS A 163 -0.90 10.18 12.63
N GLY A 164 -0.70 11.03 11.63
CA GLY A 164 0.61 11.13 10.98
C GLY A 164 1.63 11.79 11.93
N ASP A 165 2.89 11.34 11.86
CA ASP A 165 3.99 11.82 12.69
C ASP A 165 5.31 11.73 11.92
N TYR A 166 5.99 12.87 11.77
CA TYR A 166 7.21 12.96 10.95
C TYR A 166 8.39 12.20 11.56
N GLU A 167 8.60 12.31 12.88
CA GLU A 167 9.73 11.64 13.53
C GLU A 167 9.58 10.12 13.43
N THR A 168 8.37 9.62 13.70
CA THR A 168 8.04 8.20 13.53
C THR A 168 8.25 7.71 12.09
N LEU A 169 7.92 8.55 11.07
CA LEU A 169 8.13 8.19 9.67
C LEU A 169 9.63 8.10 9.34
N VAL A 170 10.41 9.07 9.80
CA VAL A 170 11.87 9.06 9.61
C VAL A 170 12.50 7.84 10.28
N ASP A 171 12.12 7.52 11.52
CA ASP A 171 12.59 6.32 12.24
C ASP A 171 12.23 5.03 11.46
N SER A 172 10.98 4.95 10.95
CA SER A 172 10.55 3.80 10.13
C SER A 172 11.39 3.63 8.86
N ILE A 173 11.76 4.73 8.21
CA ILE A 173 12.60 4.69 7.01
C ILE A 173 14.03 4.30 7.37
N GLN A 174 14.63 4.95 8.38
CA GLN A 174 16.02 4.72 8.75
C GLN A 174 16.24 3.34 9.36
N ASP A 175 15.38 2.93 10.30
CA ASP A 175 15.58 1.71 11.08
C ASP A 175 15.05 0.44 10.39
N LYS A 176 14.21 0.58 9.34
CA LYS A 176 13.59 -0.58 8.68
C LYS A 176 13.78 -0.61 7.17
N ILE A 177 13.52 0.50 6.46
CA ILE A 177 13.66 0.50 5.00
C ILE A 177 15.14 0.53 4.60
N PHE A 178 15.96 1.33 5.26
CA PHE A 178 17.40 1.42 4.97
C PHE A 178 18.23 0.22 5.47
N GLU A 179 17.63 -0.68 6.25
CA GLU A 179 18.21 -1.98 6.60
C GLU A 179 18.01 -3.06 5.52
N LEU A 180 17.23 -2.76 4.48
CA LEU A 180 17.06 -3.66 3.32
C LEU A 180 18.28 -3.57 2.40
N GLU A 181 18.43 -4.52 1.46
CA GLU A 181 19.51 -4.51 0.47
C GLU A 181 19.49 -3.22 -0.36
N GLY A 182 20.67 -2.61 -0.56
CA GLY A 182 20.81 -1.29 -1.17
C GLY A 182 20.19 -1.16 -2.57
N ASP A 183 20.33 -2.18 -3.40
CA ASP A 183 19.80 -2.23 -4.76
C ASP A 183 18.38 -2.82 -4.87
N LEU A 184 17.75 -3.15 -3.73
CA LEU A 184 16.38 -3.67 -3.72
C LEU A 184 15.41 -2.63 -4.28
N PRO A 185 14.62 -2.95 -5.34
CA PRO A 185 13.60 -2.05 -5.86
C PRO A 185 12.47 -1.82 -4.84
N LEU A 186 12.18 -0.55 -4.57
CA LEU A 186 11.12 -0.08 -3.69
C LEU A 186 9.98 0.49 -4.54
N PHE A 187 8.79 -0.08 -4.41
CA PHE A 187 7.59 0.30 -5.15
C PHE A 187 6.64 1.11 -4.25
N PRO A 188 6.55 2.44 -4.45
CA PRO A 188 5.76 3.33 -3.61
C PRO A 188 4.29 3.40 -3.99
N GLY A 189 3.46 3.97 -3.09
CA GLY A 189 2.05 4.27 -3.38
C GLY A 189 1.86 5.28 -4.51
N HIS A 190 2.81 6.19 -4.71
CA HIS A 190 2.77 7.22 -5.76
C HIS A 190 4.11 7.38 -6.47
N GLY A 191 4.05 7.72 -7.76
CA GLY A 191 5.24 7.97 -8.58
C GLY A 191 6.00 6.72 -9.00
N PRO A 192 7.24 6.88 -9.48
CA PRO A 192 8.07 5.79 -9.95
C PRO A 192 8.71 5.02 -8.80
N TYR A 193 9.17 3.78 -9.08
CA TYR A 193 9.98 3.02 -8.14
C TYR A 193 11.36 3.68 -7.91
N THR A 194 11.98 3.33 -6.81
CA THR A 194 13.33 3.76 -6.41
C THR A 194 14.10 2.57 -5.82
N THR A 195 15.27 2.81 -5.23
CA THR A 195 16.04 1.82 -4.48
C THR A 195 16.45 2.39 -3.12
N VAL A 196 16.88 1.52 -2.20
CA VAL A 196 17.41 1.97 -0.91
C VAL A 196 18.62 2.90 -1.10
N ASP A 197 19.55 2.52 -1.99
CA ASP A 197 20.77 3.31 -2.26
C ASP A 197 20.45 4.69 -2.85
N ASP A 198 19.46 4.79 -3.74
CA ASP A 198 19.06 6.06 -4.34
C ASP A 198 18.48 7.03 -3.31
N GLU A 199 17.83 6.49 -2.26
CA GLU A 199 17.14 7.30 -1.24
C GLU A 199 18.01 7.60 0.01
N GLN A 200 19.23 7.08 0.10
CA GLN A 200 20.16 7.42 1.21
C GLN A 200 20.43 8.92 1.34
N LEU A 201 20.32 9.67 0.24
CA LEU A 201 20.50 11.13 0.22
C LEU A 201 19.18 11.89 0.04
N ASN A 202 18.05 11.26 0.34
CA ASN A 202 16.72 11.87 0.23
C ASN A 202 16.66 13.17 1.06
N PRO A 203 16.34 14.32 0.44
CA PRO A 203 16.45 15.63 1.09
C PRO A 203 15.47 15.82 2.27
N PHE A 204 14.44 15.01 2.36
CA PHE A 204 13.46 15.05 3.44
C PHE A 204 13.90 14.28 4.71
N LEU A 205 15.01 13.54 4.66
CA LEU A 205 15.54 12.75 5.77
C LEU A 205 16.76 13.41 6.45
N HIS A 206 17.28 14.50 5.88
CA HIS A 206 18.49 15.16 6.33
C HIS A 206 18.25 16.65 6.67
N GLY A 207 17.04 17.00 7.09
CA GLY A 207 16.61 18.36 7.44
C GLY A 207 17.23 18.92 8.71
#